data_8b8e32fcceb6fd48ac7731707744d957
#
_entry.id   8b8e32fcceb6fd48ac7731707744d957
#
_cell.length_a   1.000
_cell.length_b   1.000
_cell.length_c   1.000
_cell.angle_alpha   90.00
_cell.angle_beta   90.00
_cell.angle_gamma   90.00
#
_symmetry.space_group_name_H-M   'P 1'
#
loop_
_entity.id
_entity.type
_entity.pdbx_description
1 polymer ?
#
loop_
_entity_poly.entity_id
_entity_poly.type
_entity_poly.pdbx_seq_one_letter_code
_entity_poly.pdbx_strand_id
1 'polypeptide(L)'
;MTSFFSRSIKSSPYSLLLIISGLLFIGLLSLYSIAAAKSGSGSSAFARQLLFLLPAFILMLIFSLIPKKIIHEYIYIFYALIIVAVFIPFFGSKVADTHRWINIGLPFNLQPSEIAKLIVVLTLARYLSCLLYTSDAADE
;
A
#
# COMPACT_ATOMS: atom_id res chain seq x y z
N MET A 1 28.73 8.26 13.60
CA MET A 1 27.29 8.53 13.44
C MET A 1 26.55 7.41 12.70
N THR A 2 27.22 6.54 12.00
CA THR A 2 26.70 5.41 11.21
C THR A 2 26.25 4.18 12.03
N SER A 3 26.75 3.99 13.25
CA SER A 3 26.42 2.83 14.09
C SER A 3 25.03 2.86 14.75
N PHE A 4 24.45 4.06 14.89
CA PHE A 4 23.13 4.22 15.49
C PHE A 4 22.01 3.86 14.49
N PHE A 5 22.21 4.18 13.21
CA PHE A 5 21.27 3.88 12.13
C PHE A 5 21.21 2.39 11.82
N SER A 6 22.35 1.69 11.89
CA SER A 6 22.44 0.24 11.64
C SER A 6 21.75 -0.61 12.71
N ARG A 7 21.65 -0.13 13.96
CA ARG A 7 20.97 -0.85 15.06
C ARG A 7 19.45 -0.71 15.04
N SER A 8 18.93 0.37 14.46
CA SER A 8 17.48 0.62 14.42
C SER A 8 16.74 -0.20 13.36
N ILE A 9 17.44 -0.72 12.34
CA ILE A 9 16.84 -1.50 11.24
C ILE A 9 16.69 -2.99 11.62
N LYS A 10 17.20 -3.41 12.75
CA LYS A 10 16.93 -4.72 13.34
C LYS A 10 15.64 -4.73 14.17
N SER A 11 14.66 -3.89 13.80
CA SER A 11 13.30 -4.03 14.31
C SER A 11 12.76 -5.35 13.75
N SER A 12 12.60 -6.29 14.66
CA SER A 12 11.99 -7.59 14.38
C SER A 12 10.73 -7.39 13.53
N PRO A 13 10.50 -8.16 12.45
CA PRO A 13 9.26 -8.06 11.67
C PRO A 13 8.00 -8.18 12.54
N TYR A 14 8.14 -8.79 13.71
CA TYR A 14 7.07 -8.90 14.71
C TYR A 14 6.65 -7.57 15.34
N SER A 15 7.54 -6.58 15.48
CA SER A 15 7.15 -5.26 16.00
C SER A 15 6.27 -4.50 15.02
N LEU A 16 6.55 -4.58 13.72
CA LEU A 16 5.70 -4.03 12.67
C LEU A 16 4.32 -4.70 12.64
N LEU A 17 4.29 -6.03 12.70
CA LEU A 17 3.03 -6.78 12.74
C LEU A 17 2.20 -6.44 13.97
N LEU A 18 2.82 -6.23 15.13
CA LEU A 18 2.14 -5.84 16.35
C LEU A 18 1.53 -4.44 16.24
N ILE A 19 2.25 -3.48 15.66
CA ILE A 19 1.74 -2.12 15.44
C ILE A 19 0.57 -2.14 14.44
N ILE A 20 0.70 -2.87 13.32
CA ILE A 20 -0.35 -2.99 12.31
C ILE A 20 -1.60 -3.63 12.91
N SER A 21 -1.45 -4.72 13.68
CA SER A 21 -2.58 -5.38 14.32
C SER A 21 -3.25 -4.50 15.37
N GLY A 22 -2.48 -3.71 16.12
CA GLY A 22 -3.02 -2.74 17.08
C GLY A 22 -3.84 -1.64 16.41
N LEU A 23 -3.31 -1.04 15.31
CA LEU A 23 -4.02 -0.03 14.53
C LEU A 23 -5.30 -0.60 13.90
N LEU A 24 -5.23 -1.82 13.38
CA LEU A 24 -6.36 -2.51 12.79
C LEU A 24 -7.45 -2.80 13.84
N PHE A 25 -7.06 -3.22 15.05
CA PHE A 25 -7.98 -3.45 16.15
C PHE A 25 -8.70 -2.16 16.57
N ILE A 26 -7.95 -1.05 16.73
CA ILE A 26 -8.54 0.27 17.04
C ILE A 26 -9.51 0.71 15.93
N GLY A 27 -9.13 0.52 14.66
CA GLY A 27 -10.01 0.83 13.51
C GLY A 27 -11.30 0.02 13.52
N LEU A 28 -11.23 -1.28 13.81
CA LEU A 28 -12.40 -2.14 13.92
C LEU A 28 -13.30 -1.76 15.11
N LEU A 29 -12.72 -1.41 16.26
CA LEU A 29 -13.48 -0.93 17.42
C LEU A 29 -14.24 0.37 17.09
N SER A 30 -13.59 1.30 16.38
CA SER A 30 -14.20 2.55 15.97
C SER A 30 -15.40 2.30 15.03
N LEU A 31 -15.25 1.41 14.04
CA LEU A 31 -16.33 1.04 13.13
C LEU A 31 -17.46 0.31 13.85
N TYR A 32 -17.13 -0.56 14.79
CA TYR A 32 -18.13 -1.24 15.60
C TYR A 32 -18.94 -0.26 16.45
N SER A 33 -18.28 0.71 17.08
CA SER A 33 -18.96 1.77 17.87
C SER A 33 -19.94 2.59 17.00
N ILE A 34 -19.53 2.97 15.77
CA ILE A 34 -20.39 3.67 14.83
C ILE A 34 -21.56 2.78 14.38
N ALA A 35 -21.30 1.50 14.16
CA ALA A 35 -22.33 0.54 13.77
C ALA A 35 -23.38 0.34 14.88
N ALA A 36 -22.94 0.31 16.14
CA ALA A 36 -23.82 0.19 17.29
C ALA A 36 -24.66 1.45 17.52
N ALA A 37 -24.10 2.64 17.22
CA ALA A 37 -24.81 3.92 17.40
C ALA A 37 -25.82 4.23 16.29
N LYS A 38 -25.64 3.68 15.08
CA LYS A 38 -26.52 3.88 13.91
C LYS A 38 -27.19 2.56 13.54
N SER A 39 -28.43 2.38 13.97
CA SER A 39 -29.27 1.26 13.52
C SER A 39 -29.49 1.32 11.99
N GLY A 40 -28.75 0.52 11.23
CA GLY A 40 -29.00 0.25 9.81
C GLY A 40 -27.83 0.49 8.84
N SER A 41 -27.17 1.64 8.85
CA SER A 41 -26.11 1.93 7.85
C SER A 41 -24.68 1.65 8.33
N GLY A 42 -24.44 1.67 9.63
CA GLY A 42 -23.11 1.44 10.22
C GLY A 42 -22.68 -0.05 10.19
N SER A 43 -23.65 -0.97 10.24
CA SER A 43 -23.39 -2.41 10.18
C SER A 43 -22.77 -2.84 8.84
N SER A 44 -23.12 -2.18 7.73
CA SER A 44 -22.58 -2.49 6.41
C SER A 44 -21.09 -2.11 6.25
N ALA A 45 -20.61 -1.05 6.89
CA ALA A 45 -19.23 -0.64 6.84
C ALA A 45 -18.33 -1.58 7.64
N PHE A 46 -18.76 -1.95 8.85
CA PHE A 46 -18.07 -2.93 9.69
C PHE A 46 -17.98 -4.31 9.03
N ALA A 47 -19.11 -4.81 8.49
CA ALA A 47 -19.16 -6.08 7.79
C ALA A 47 -18.24 -6.10 6.56
N ARG A 48 -18.22 -5.01 5.76
CA ARG A 48 -17.30 -4.88 4.63
C ARG A 48 -15.84 -4.90 5.07
N GLN A 49 -15.49 -4.20 6.15
CA GLN A 49 -14.12 -4.20 6.67
C GLN A 49 -13.68 -5.60 7.08
N LEU A 50 -14.51 -6.36 7.78
CA LEU A 50 -14.24 -7.75 8.14
C LEU A 50 -14.06 -8.64 6.90
N LEU A 51 -14.91 -8.47 5.89
CA LEU A 51 -14.84 -9.25 4.66
C LEU A 51 -13.54 -8.96 3.88
N PHE A 52 -13.07 -7.72 3.88
CA PHE A 52 -11.82 -7.36 3.19
C PHE A 52 -10.56 -7.70 3.97
N LEU A 53 -10.64 -8.00 5.26
CA LEU A 53 -9.48 -8.44 6.05
C LEU A 53 -8.86 -9.73 5.52
N LEU A 54 -9.68 -10.71 5.16
CA LEU A 54 -9.19 -11.98 4.65
C LEU A 54 -8.39 -11.83 3.35
N PRO A 55 -8.92 -11.21 2.27
CA PRO A 55 -8.14 -10.99 1.06
C PRO A 55 -6.95 -10.07 1.28
N ALA A 56 -7.02 -9.06 2.16
CA ALA A 56 -5.88 -8.22 2.49
C ALA A 56 -4.75 -9.02 3.15
N PHE A 57 -5.07 -9.95 4.04
CA PHE A 57 -4.08 -10.82 4.67
C PHE A 57 -3.44 -11.78 3.65
N ILE A 58 -4.24 -12.35 2.76
CA ILE A 58 -3.74 -13.21 1.67
C ILE A 58 -2.79 -12.43 0.76
N LEU A 59 -3.17 -11.22 0.35
CA LEU A 59 -2.31 -10.35 -0.46
C LEU A 59 -1.01 -10.01 0.27
N MET A 60 -1.07 -9.69 1.56
CA MET A 60 0.12 -9.43 2.38
C MET A 60 1.07 -10.64 2.35
N LEU A 61 0.55 -11.87 2.50
CA LEU A 61 1.38 -13.08 2.43
C LEU A 61 1.98 -13.26 1.03
N ILE A 62 1.19 -13.09 -0.04
CA ILE A 62 1.67 -13.20 -1.42
C ILE A 62 2.81 -12.21 -1.68
N PHE A 63 2.62 -10.93 -1.33
CA PHE A 63 3.66 -9.92 -1.52
C PHE A 63 4.91 -10.16 -0.65
N SER A 64 4.75 -10.75 0.53
CA SER A 64 5.86 -11.14 1.41
C SER A 64 6.73 -12.24 0.79
N LEU A 65 6.16 -13.10 -0.06
CA LEU A 65 6.87 -14.19 -0.73
C LEU A 65 7.60 -13.72 -2.00
N ILE A 66 7.29 -12.54 -2.52
CA ILE A 66 7.95 -12.01 -3.72
C ILE A 66 9.41 -11.66 -3.39
N PRO A 67 10.39 -12.28 -4.07
CA PRO A 67 11.80 -11.95 -3.85
C PRO A 67 12.09 -10.51 -4.27
N LYS A 68 12.85 -9.80 -3.44
CA LYS A 68 13.21 -8.39 -3.66
C LYS A 68 13.87 -8.15 -5.03
N LYS A 69 14.56 -9.16 -5.56
CA LYS A 69 15.18 -9.10 -6.89
C LYS A 69 14.18 -8.84 -8.01
N ILE A 70 13.01 -9.51 -7.97
CA ILE A 70 11.95 -9.33 -8.97
C ILE A 70 11.40 -7.90 -8.91
N ILE A 71 11.11 -7.40 -7.71
CA ILE A 71 10.64 -6.02 -7.52
C ILE A 71 11.68 -5.05 -8.09
N HIS A 72 12.95 -5.27 -7.75
CA HIS A 72 14.06 -4.41 -8.19
C HIS A 72 14.20 -4.42 -9.73
N GLU A 73 14.02 -5.56 -10.38
CA GLU A 73 14.17 -5.69 -11.83
C GLU A 73 13.05 -4.99 -12.61
N TYR A 74 11.79 -5.17 -12.18
CA TYR A 74 10.60 -4.74 -12.92
C TYR A 74 10.00 -3.40 -12.46
N ILE A 75 10.54 -2.75 -11.41
CA ILE A 75 9.92 -1.56 -10.82
C ILE A 75 9.76 -0.40 -11.80
N TYR A 76 10.69 -0.20 -12.75
CA TYR A 76 10.57 0.87 -13.75
C TYR A 76 9.45 0.60 -14.74
N ILE A 77 9.17 -0.67 -15.06
CA ILE A 77 8.05 -1.06 -15.92
C ILE A 77 6.74 -0.77 -15.17
N PHE A 78 6.66 -1.16 -13.89
CA PHE A 78 5.50 -0.83 -13.05
C PHE A 78 5.30 0.67 -12.89
N TYR A 79 6.39 1.44 -12.81
CA TYR A 79 6.32 2.91 -12.75
C TYR A 79 5.72 3.50 -14.04
N ALA A 80 6.17 3.05 -15.20
CA ALA A 80 5.60 3.50 -16.47
C ALA A 80 4.11 3.12 -16.60
N LEU A 81 3.75 1.90 -16.22
CA LEU A 81 2.37 1.42 -16.25
C LEU A 81 1.46 2.21 -15.31
N ILE A 82 1.91 2.54 -14.09
CA ILE A 82 1.08 3.26 -13.14
C ILE A 82 0.88 4.72 -13.54
N ILE A 83 1.85 5.34 -14.22
CA ILE A 83 1.67 6.68 -14.78
C ILE A 83 0.48 6.66 -15.74
N VAL A 84 0.44 5.70 -16.66
CA VAL A 84 -0.68 5.54 -17.60
C VAL A 84 -1.98 5.26 -16.85
N ALA A 85 -1.96 4.37 -15.86
CA ALA A 85 -3.14 3.99 -15.09
C ALA A 85 -3.77 5.15 -14.30
N VAL A 86 -2.97 6.12 -13.85
CA VAL A 86 -3.46 7.31 -13.15
C VAL A 86 -4.29 8.22 -14.07
N PHE A 87 -4.07 8.18 -15.39
CA PHE A 87 -4.86 8.94 -16.34
C PHE A 87 -6.20 8.28 -16.71
N ILE A 88 -6.35 6.96 -16.51
CA ILE A 88 -7.56 6.22 -16.89
C ILE A 88 -8.85 6.81 -16.26
N PRO A 89 -8.88 7.19 -14.96
CA PRO A 89 -10.10 7.72 -14.35
C PRO A 89 -10.62 9.00 -15.00
N PHE A 90 -9.76 9.78 -15.66
CA PHE A 90 -10.17 11.03 -16.33
C PHE A 90 -11.10 10.77 -17.53
N PHE A 91 -10.99 9.57 -18.13
CA PHE A 91 -11.84 9.15 -19.26
C PHE A 91 -13.08 8.37 -18.81
N GLY A 92 -13.17 8.04 -17.50
CA GLY A 92 -14.28 7.27 -16.93
C GLY A 92 -15.42 8.13 -16.38
N SER A 93 -16.48 7.45 -15.92
CA SER A 93 -17.59 8.08 -15.21
C SER A 93 -17.19 8.63 -13.86
N LYS A 94 -17.77 9.76 -13.47
CA LYS A 94 -17.54 10.34 -12.13
C LYS A 94 -18.10 9.41 -11.06
N VAL A 95 -17.28 9.15 -10.06
CA VAL A 95 -17.68 8.46 -8.82
C VAL A 95 -17.56 9.46 -7.67
N ALA A 96 -18.63 9.68 -6.92
CA ALA A 96 -18.68 10.69 -5.85
C ALA A 96 -18.23 12.08 -6.33
N ASP A 97 -18.70 12.48 -7.53
CA ASP A 97 -18.40 13.77 -8.20
C ASP A 97 -16.90 14.02 -8.48
N THR A 98 -16.09 12.96 -8.51
CA THR A 98 -14.65 13.03 -8.79
C THR A 98 -14.21 12.00 -9.81
N HIS A 99 -13.21 12.33 -10.64
CA HIS A 99 -12.55 11.44 -11.58
C HIS A 99 -11.30 10.78 -10.97
N ARG A 100 -11.44 10.14 -9.79
CA ARG A 100 -10.30 9.53 -9.07
C ARG A 100 -10.39 8.01 -8.97
N TRP A 101 -11.58 7.46 -9.24
CA TRP A 101 -11.91 6.08 -9.00
C TRP A 101 -12.19 5.35 -10.30
N ILE A 102 -11.70 4.11 -10.41
CA ILE A 102 -12.05 3.20 -11.50
C ILE A 102 -13.08 2.22 -10.96
N ASN A 103 -14.26 2.20 -11.57
CA ASN A 103 -15.25 1.17 -11.30
C ASN A 103 -14.95 -0.03 -12.20
N ILE A 104 -14.50 -1.14 -11.59
CA ILE A 104 -14.12 -2.37 -12.28
C ILE A 104 -15.29 -3.38 -12.25
N GLY A 105 -16.50 -2.96 -11.82
CA GLY A 105 -17.63 -3.87 -11.64
C GLY A 105 -17.53 -4.74 -10.37
N LEU A 106 -16.54 -4.49 -9.52
CA LEU A 106 -16.39 -5.13 -8.21
C LEU A 106 -17.12 -4.30 -7.13
N PRO A 107 -17.42 -4.88 -5.96
CA PRO A 107 -18.09 -4.17 -4.86
C PRO A 107 -17.23 -3.07 -4.21
N PHE A 108 -16.09 -2.76 -4.80
CA PHE A 108 -15.19 -1.67 -4.39
C PHE A 108 -14.65 -0.94 -5.62
N ASN A 109 -14.36 0.35 -5.44
CA ASN A 109 -13.73 1.19 -6.46
C ASN A 109 -12.22 1.19 -6.25
N LEU A 110 -11.46 1.03 -7.33
CA LEU A 110 -10.00 1.07 -7.29
C LEU A 110 -9.53 2.50 -7.56
N GLN A 111 -8.63 2.99 -6.72
CA GLN A 111 -7.99 4.29 -6.90
C GLN A 111 -6.53 4.10 -7.32
N PRO A 112 -6.17 4.35 -8.59
CA PRO A 112 -4.82 4.13 -9.08
C PRO A 112 -3.74 4.92 -8.35
N SER A 113 -4.08 6.11 -7.84
CA SER A 113 -3.14 6.95 -7.09
C SER A 113 -2.68 6.33 -5.76
N GLU A 114 -3.45 5.42 -5.15
CA GLU A 114 -3.00 4.69 -3.96
C GLU A 114 -1.88 3.71 -4.29
N ILE A 115 -2.01 3.01 -5.42
CA ILE A 115 -0.98 2.10 -5.93
C ILE A 115 0.24 2.91 -6.39
N ALA A 116 0.01 4.06 -7.04
CA ALA A 116 1.08 4.93 -7.51
C ALA A 116 2.02 5.38 -6.39
N LYS A 117 1.49 5.72 -5.22
CA LYS A 117 2.33 6.10 -4.05
C LYS A 117 3.34 5.00 -3.69
N LEU A 118 2.90 3.75 -3.64
CA LEU A 118 3.78 2.63 -3.32
C LEU A 118 4.85 2.42 -4.40
N ILE A 119 4.45 2.46 -5.68
CA ILE A 119 5.37 2.27 -6.80
C ILE A 119 6.41 3.39 -6.86
N VAL A 120 6.02 4.64 -6.64
CA VAL A 120 6.93 5.79 -6.59
C VAL A 120 7.97 5.62 -5.48
N VAL A 121 7.57 5.23 -4.28
CA VAL A 121 8.49 5.00 -3.15
C VAL A 121 9.49 3.89 -3.48
N LEU A 122 9.03 2.78 -4.06
CA LEU A 122 9.90 1.66 -4.44
C LEU A 122 10.87 2.05 -5.58
N THR A 123 10.38 2.83 -6.56
CA THR A 123 11.21 3.33 -7.67
C THR A 123 12.29 4.28 -7.16
N LEU A 124 11.93 5.18 -6.26
CA LEU A 124 12.88 6.11 -5.66
C LEU A 124 13.92 5.37 -4.82
N ALA A 125 13.51 4.37 -4.04
CA ALA A 125 14.42 3.56 -3.25
C ALA A 125 15.44 2.82 -4.14
N ARG A 126 15.01 2.28 -5.28
CA ARG A 126 15.90 1.66 -6.27
C ARG A 126 16.87 2.70 -6.87
N TYR A 127 16.35 3.84 -7.29
CA TYR A 127 17.16 4.90 -7.89
C TYR A 127 18.25 5.37 -6.95
N LEU A 128 17.92 5.63 -5.69
CA LEU A 128 18.90 6.05 -4.67
C LEU A 128 19.93 4.96 -4.37
N SER A 129 19.53 3.69 -4.35
CA SER A 129 20.48 2.59 -4.15
C SER A 129 21.49 2.47 -5.29
N CYS A 130 21.09 2.74 -6.54
CA CYS A 130 22.01 2.79 -7.67
C CYS A 130 22.99 3.97 -7.58
N LEU A 131 22.52 5.15 -7.17
CA LEU A 131 23.37 6.35 -7.02
C LEU A 131 24.43 6.15 -5.94
N LEU A 132 24.09 5.58 -4.79
CA LEU A 132 25.02 5.31 -3.71
C LEU A 132 26.12 4.35 -4.16
N TYR A 133 25.77 3.31 -4.90
CA TYR A 133 26.74 2.35 -5.42
C TYR A 133 27.71 2.97 -6.42
N THR A 134 27.23 3.88 -7.28
CA THR A 134 28.12 4.57 -8.26
C THR A 134 29.02 5.62 -7.60
N SER A 135 28.57 6.25 -6.51
CA SER A 135 29.40 7.20 -5.75
C SER A 135 30.55 6.50 -5.03
N ASP A 136 30.26 5.38 -4.36
CA ASP A 136 31.31 4.60 -3.66
C ASP A 136 32.37 4.03 -4.63
N ALA A 137 31.97 3.69 -5.87
CA ALA A 137 32.88 3.21 -6.90
C ALA A 137 33.73 4.33 -7.57
N ALA A 138 33.35 5.60 -7.37
CA ALA A 138 34.10 6.74 -7.91
C ALA A 138 35.16 7.29 -6.91
N ASP A 139 35.08 6.86 -5.64
CA ASP A 139 35.97 7.28 -4.57
C ASP A 139 37.14 6.26 -4.34
N GLU A 140 37.17 5.11 -5.07
CA GLU A 140 38.30 4.16 -5.13
C GLU A 140 39.18 4.43 -6.36
#